data_634c405103ac9d86b1c7425cfaa83e56
#
_entry.id   634c405103ac9d86b1c7425cfaa83e56
#
_cell.length_a   1.000
_cell.length_b   1.000
_cell.length_c   1.000
_cell.angle_alpha   90.00
_cell.angle_beta   90.00
_cell.angle_gamma   90.00
#
_symmetry.space_group_name_H-M   'P 1'
#
loop_
_entity.id
_entity.type
_entity.pdbx_description
1 polymer ?
#
loop_
_entity_poly.entity_id
_entity_poly.type
_entity_poly.pdbx_seq_one_letter_code
_entity_poly.pdbx_strand_id
1 'polypeptide(L)'
;LAGRTAVLKLLPFSHYEMEKGEILPSSVNEEVFKGAYPRIYDKAINPNDYYPFYIQTYVERDVRLLRNIGDLSKFIKYLKLCAGRIGQLLNLSSLANECGISVTAATNWLSILEASYICYLLKPDYNNYAKRLVKTPKLYFYDTGLACSLLDIQNAEQITTHFLRG
;
A
#
# COMPACT_ATOMS: atom_id res chain seq x y z
N LEU A 1 24.79 -7.57 18.36
CA LEU A 1 24.97 -7.34 16.90
C LEU A 1 25.02 -5.87 16.50
N ALA A 2 24.84 -4.91 17.45
CA ALA A 2 24.90 -3.49 17.15
C ALA A 2 26.25 -3.12 16.51
N GLY A 3 26.20 -2.40 15.37
CA GLY A 3 27.37 -1.96 14.62
C GLY A 3 28.03 -2.99 13.69
N ARG A 4 27.45 -4.22 13.56
CA ARG A 4 28.02 -5.29 12.70
C ARG A 4 27.07 -5.73 11.59
N THR A 5 25.88 -5.13 11.50
CA THR A 5 24.86 -5.45 10.48
C THR A 5 24.35 -4.17 9.86
N ALA A 6 24.16 -4.18 8.53
CA ALA A 6 23.43 -3.16 7.80
C ALA A 6 22.03 -3.70 7.50
N VAL A 7 21.00 -2.88 7.74
CA VAL A 7 19.64 -3.18 7.34
C VAL A 7 19.37 -2.46 6.02
N LEU A 8 19.24 -3.23 4.96
CA LEU A 8 18.86 -2.70 3.64
C LEU A 8 17.35 -2.83 3.46
N LYS A 9 16.74 -1.78 2.92
CA LYS A 9 15.33 -1.78 2.55
C LYS A 9 15.21 -2.08 1.07
N LEU A 10 14.47 -3.13 0.74
CA LEU A 10 14.15 -3.47 -0.64
C LEU A 10 12.66 -3.19 -0.85
N LEU A 11 12.38 -2.18 -1.65
CA LEU A 11 11.02 -1.77 -2.02
C LEU A 11 10.66 -2.34 -3.41
N PRO A 12 9.39 -2.27 -3.84
CA PRO A 12 9.04 -2.47 -5.24
C PRO A 12 9.90 -1.59 -6.15
N PHE A 13 10.05 -1.97 -7.41
CA PHE A 13 10.82 -1.18 -8.37
C PHE A 13 10.32 0.26 -8.44
N SER A 14 11.23 1.21 -8.50
CA SER A 14 10.91 2.57 -8.91
C SER A 14 10.71 2.63 -10.43
N HIS A 15 9.98 3.63 -10.91
CA HIS A 15 9.84 3.90 -12.35
C HIS A 15 11.21 3.97 -13.06
N TYR A 16 12.19 4.63 -12.43
CA TYR A 16 13.55 4.73 -12.96
C TYR A 16 14.26 3.37 -13.09
N GLU A 17 14.09 2.47 -12.13
CA GLU A 17 14.66 1.12 -12.20
C GLU A 17 13.99 0.29 -13.29
N MET A 18 12.67 0.43 -13.46
CA MET A 18 11.92 -0.23 -14.54
C MET A 18 12.32 0.29 -15.91
N GLU A 19 12.52 1.59 -16.06
CA GLU A 19 13.03 2.21 -17.29
C GLU A 19 14.43 1.68 -17.64
N LYS A 20 15.34 1.72 -16.68
CA LYS A 20 16.71 1.19 -16.88
C LYS A 20 16.76 -0.30 -17.14
N GLY A 21 15.83 -1.07 -16.58
CA GLY A 21 15.70 -2.51 -16.81
C GLY A 21 14.97 -2.87 -18.10
N GLU A 22 14.50 -1.88 -18.86
CA GLU A 22 13.71 -2.08 -20.10
C GLU A 22 12.45 -2.95 -19.88
N ILE A 23 11.85 -2.82 -18.67
CA ILE A 23 10.65 -3.58 -18.25
C ILE A 23 9.42 -2.70 -18.07
N LEU A 24 9.47 -1.42 -18.45
CA LEU A 24 8.32 -0.53 -18.39
C LEU A 24 7.17 -1.06 -19.24
N PRO A 25 5.94 -1.09 -18.71
CA PRO A 25 4.74 -1.34 -19.49
C PRO A 25 4.52 -0.29 -20.59
N SER A 26 3.70 -0.64 -21.59
CA SER A 26 3.47 0.19 -22.79
C SER A 26 2.69 1.48 -22.49
N SER A 27 2.00 1.55 -21.36
CA SER A 27 1.24 2.73 -20.94
C SER A 27 1.27 2.92 -19.44
N VAL A 28 1.01 4.17 -18.99
CA VAL A 28 0.91 4.51 -17.57
C VAL A 28 -0.19 3.68 -16.87
N ASN A 29 -1.32 3.45 -17.53
CA ASN A 29 -2.39 2.63 -16.95
C ASN A 29 -1.95 1.18 -16.72
N GLU A 30 -1.21 0.61 -17.65
CA GLU A 30 -0.63 -0.73 -17.47
C GLU A 30 0.41 -0.76 -16.35
N GLU A 31 1.26 0.26 -16.27
CA GLU A 31 2.23 0.39 -15.17
C GLU A 31 1.51 0.45 -13.82
N VAL A 32 0.51 1.29 -13.68
CA VAL A 32 -0.29 1.41 -12.46
C VAL A 32 -1.00 0.09 -12.12
N PHE A 33 -1.59 -0.59 -13.11
CA PHE A 33 -2.29 -1.85 -12.91
C PHE A 33 -1.36 -3.00 -12.53
N LYS A 34 -0.22 -3.13 -13.23
CA LYS A 34 0.77 -4.17 -12.95
C LYS A 34 1.48 -3.96 -11.63
N GLY A 35 1.63 -2.70 -11.20
CA GLY A 35 2.48 -2.37 -10.07
C GLY A 35 3.95 -2.63 -10.36
N ALA A 36 4.76 -2.73 -9.32
CA ALA A 36 6.21 -2.76 -9.44
C ALA A 36 6.89 -3.89 -8.64
N TYR A 37 6.15 -4.92 -8.21
CA TYR A 37 6.77 -6.08 -7.58
C TYR A 37 7.61 -6.88 -8.59
N PRO A 38 8.91 -7.12 -8.31
CA PRO A 38 9.85 -7.77 -9.24
C PRO A 38 9.35 -9.09 -9.79
N ARG A 39 8.66 -9.88 -8.97
CA ARG A 39 8.19 -11.23 -9.34
C ARG A 39 7.15 -11.24 -10.46
N ILE A 40 6.38 -10.16 -10.61
CA ILE A 40 5.41 -10.01 -11.69
C ILE A 40 6.13 -9.95 -13.05
N TYR A 41 7.28 -9.25 -13.09
CA TYR A 41 8.09 -9.08 -14.30
C TYR A 41 8.98 -10.30 -14.57
N ASP A 42 9.67 -10.82 -13.54
CA ASP A 42 10.56 -11.98 -13.66
C ASP A 42 9.84 -13.25 -14.14
N LYS A 43 8.63 -13.49 -13.65
CA LYS A 43 7.85 -14.70 -13.95
C LYS A 43 6.67 -14.47 -14.90
N ALA A 44 6.51 -13.26 -15.42
CA ALA A 44 5.38 -12.85 -16.25
C ALA A 44 4.00 -13.25 -15.65
N ILE A 45 3.85 -13.09 -14.33
CA ILE A 45 2.62 -13.47 -13.62
C ILE A 45 1.54 -12.42 -13.87
N ASN A 46 0.30 -12.88 -14.09
CA ASN A 46 -0.84 -11.97 -14.16
C ASN A 46 -1.05 -11.28 -12.80
N PRO A 47 -1.17 -9.92 -12.75
CA PRO A 47 -1.46 -9.20 -11.52
C PRO A 47 -2.70 -9.71 -10.77
N ASN A 48 -3.74 -10.12 -11.50
CA ASN A 48 -4.97 -10.67 -10.91
C ASN A 48 -4.77 -12.01 -10.21
N ASP A 49 -3.72 -12.75 -10.55
CA ASP A 49 -3.35 -13.99 -9.85
C ASP A 49 -2.39 -13.69 -8.70
N TYR A 50 -1.44 -12.76 -8.91
CA TYR A 50 -0.38 -12.47 -7.96
C TYR A 50 -0.88 -11.77 -6.68
N TYR A 51 -1.59 -10.65 -6.82
CA TYR A 51 -1.94 -9.81 -5.68
C TYR A 51 -2.93 -10.44 -4.69
N PRO A 52 -3.97 -11.19 -5.12
CA PRO A 52 -4.82 -11.89 -4.15
C PRO A 52 -4.05 -12.88 -3.28
N PHE A 53 -3.13 -13.66 -3.87
CA PHE A 53 -2.26 -14.56 -3.10
C PHE A 53 -1.28 -13.80 -2.20
N TYR A 54 -0.73 -12.67 -2.69
CA TYR A 54 0.12 -11.83 -1.89
C TYR A 54 -0.62 -11.28 -0.66
N ILE A 55 -1.83 -10.73 -0.85
CA ILE A 55 -2.67 -10.22 0.24
C ILE A 55 -2.99 -11.33 1.24
N GLN A 56 -3.40 -12.50 0.76
CA GLN A 56 -3.72 -13.64 1.61
C GLN A 56 -2.49 -14.07 2.44
N THR A 57 -1.35 -14.29 1.81
CA THR A 57 -0.12 -14.71 2.50
C THR A 57 0.41 -13.65 3.45
N TYR A 58 0.34 -12.36 3.09
CA TYR A 58 0.70 -11.25 3.96
C TYR A 58 -0.18 -11.22 5.21
N VAL A 59 -1.50 -11.27 5.04
CA VAL A 59 -2.46 -11.23 6.15
C VAL A 59 -2.35 -12.47 7.03
N GLU A 60 -2.26 -13.67 6.44
CA GLU A 60 -2.23 -14.93 7.20
C GLU A 60 -0.90 -15.15 7.92
N ARG A 61 0.21 -14.75 7.33
CA ARG A 61 1.54 -15.04 7.84
C ARG A 61 2.11 -13.87 8.64
N ASP A 62 2.24 -12.69 8.02
CA ASP A 62 3.01 -11.59 8.60
C ASP A 62 2.18 -10.82 9.63
N VAL A 63 0.92 -10.53 9.32
CA VAL A 63 0.03 -9.77 10.20
C VAL A 63 -0.38 -10.59 11.42
N ARG A 64 -0.66 -11.88 11.23
CA ARG A 64 -1.04 -12.78 12.33
C ARG A 64 0.10 -13.02 13.32
N LEU A 65 1.36 -13.07 12.84
CA LEU A 65 2.54 -13.27 13.68
C LEU A 65 2.95 -12.00 14.43
N LEU A 66 2.71 -10.83 13.85
CA LEU A 66 3.19 -9.56 14.41
C LEU A 66 2.32 -9.04 15.56
N ARG A 67 1.02 -9.35 15.60
CA ARG A 67 0.11 -8.96 16.69
C ARG A 67 -1.16 -9.82 16.68
N ASN A 68 -1.78 -10.00 17.84
CA ASN A 68 -3.12 -10.60 18.02
C ASN A 68 -4.20 -9.76 17.32
N ILE A 69 -4.25 -9.78 15.97
CA ILE A 69 -5.36 -9.22 15.22
C ILE A 69 -6.48 -10.25 15.31
N GLY A 70 -7.43 -10.00 16.20
CA GLY A 70 -8.51 -10.94 16.48
C GLY A 70 -9.47 -11.15 15.30
N ASP A 71 -9.56 -10.17 14.38
CA ASP A 71 -10.49 -10.19 13.25
C ASP A 71 -9.77 -9.83 11.94
N LEU A 72 -9.31 -10.87 11.23
CA LEU A 72 -8.63 -10.72 9.94
C LEU A 72 -9.55 -10.15 8.85
N SER A 73 -10.85 -10.43 8.93
CA SER A 73 -11.82 -9.90 7.97
C SER A 73 -11.92 -8.37 8.07
N LYS A 74 -11.97 -7.84 9.29
CA LYS A 74 -11.92 -6.39 9.52
C LYS A 74 -10.59 -5.79 9.10
N PHE A 75 -9.48 -6.51 9.28
CA PHE A 75 -8.17 -6.03 8.83
C PHE A 75 -8.11 -5.92 7.30
N ILE A 76 -8.61 -6.92 6.57
CA ILE A 76 -8.71 -6.85 5.09
C ILE A 76 -9.62 -5.69 4.66
N LYS A 77 -10.77 -5.52 5.32
CA LYS A 77 -11.65 -4.37 5.08
C LYS A 77 -10.93 -3.04 5.30
N TYR A 78 -10.17 -2.92 6.40
CA TYR A 78 -9.37 -1.75 6.71
C TYR A 78 -8.32 -1.46 5.62
N LEU A 79 -7.63 -2.49 5.14
CA LEU A 79 -6.65 -2.39 4.06
C LEU A 79 -7.30 -1.89 2.75
N LYS A 80 -8.48 -2.42 2.38
CA LYS A 80 -9.28 -1.94 1.23
C LYS A 80 -9.71 -0.47 1.41
N LEU A 81 -10.16 -0.09 2.59
CA LEU A 81 -10.52 1.30 2.90
C LEU A 81 -9.32 2.25 2.82
N CYS A 82 -8.13 1.81 3.20
CA CYS A 82 -6.89 2.56 3.01
C CYS A 82 -6.57 2.74 1.52
N ALA A 83 -6.70 1.70 0.70
CA ALA A 83 -6.51 1.79 -0.75
C ALA A 83 -7.47 2.81 -1.40
N GLY A 84 -8.72 2.86 -0.96
CA GLY A 84 -9.70 3.85 -1.42
C GLY A 84 -9.41 5.30 -1.00
N ARG A 85 -8.38 5.53 -0.20
CA ARG A 85 -7.98 6.86 0.30
C ARG A 85 -6.58 7.29 -0.11
N ILE A 86 -6.03 6.67 -1.15
CA ILE A 86 -4.73 7.07 -1.70
C ILE A 86 -4.78 8.54 -2.12
N GLY A 87 -3.74 9.30 -1.72
CA GLY A 87 -3.62 10.72 -2.01
C GLY A 87 -4.49 11.64 -1.16
N GLN A 88 -5.39 11.10 -0.34
CA GLN A 88 -6.27 11.87 0.56
C GLN A 88 -5.61 12.11 1.92
N LEU A 89 -6.06 13.15 2.61
CA LEU A 89 -5.66 13.40 4.00
C LEU A 89 -6.18 12.26 4.90
N LEU A 90 -5.29 11.75 5.73
CA LEU A 90 -5.60 10.64 6.63
C LEU A 90 -6.63 11.04 7.68
N ASN A 91 -7.75 10.32 7.74
CA ASN A 91 -8.75 10.43 8.78
C ASN A 91 -8.95 9.08 9.47
N LEU A 92 -8.21 8.86 10.56
CA LEU A 92 -8.26 7.60 11.31
C LEU A 92 -9.62 7.35 11.96
N SER A 93 -10.33 8.40 12.40
CA SER A 93 -11.66 8.24 13.00
C SER A 93 -12.68 7.76 11.98
N SER A 94 -12.64 8.28 10.75
CA SER A 94 -13.49 7.81 9.66
C SER A 94 -13.18 6.35 9.30
N LEU A 95 -11.90 6.01 9.13
CA LEU A 95 -11.46 4.64 8.86
C LEU A 95 -11.92 3.65 9.95
N ALA A 96 -11.76 4.04 11.22
CA ALA A 96 -12.17 3.24 12.37
C ALA A 96 -13.68 2.97 12.37
N ASN A 97 -14.49 4.01 12.19
CA ASN A 97 -15.95 3.92 12.16
C ASN A 97 -16.43 3.01 11.02
N GLU A 98 -15.94 3.22 9.79
CA GLU A 98 -16.34 2.43 8.63
C GLU A 98 -15.91 0.95 8.73
N CYS A 99 -14.81 0.70 9.44
CA CYS A 99 -14.31 -0.64 9.68
C CYS A 99 -14.99 -1.33 10.88
N GLY A 100 -15.66 -0.57 11.75
CA GLY A 100 -16.25 -1.07 13.00
C GLY A 100 -15.19 -1.46 14.03
N ILE A 101 -14.16 -0.62 14.20
CA ILE A 101 -13.04 -0.81 15.13
C ILE A 101 -12.78 0.47 15.93
N SER A 102 -12.01 0.37 17.01
CA SER A 102 -11.57 1.56 17.74
C SER A 102 -10.51 2.36 16.98
N VAL A 103 -10.41 3.67 17.25
CA VAL A 103 -9.36 4.54 16.67
C VAL A 103 -7.97 4.03 17.04
N THR A 104 -7.81 3.50 18.27
CA THR A 104 -6.56 2.88 18.72
C THR A 104 -6.19 1.67 17.87
N ALA A 105 -7.16 0.81 17.54
CA ALA A 105 -6.94 -0.33 16.65
C ALA A 105 -6.57 0.14 15.24
N ALA A 106 -7.26 1.13 14.69
CA ALA A 106 -6.96 1.71 13.38
C ALA A 106 -5.52 2.29 13.33
N THR A 107 -5.09 2.99 14.38
CA THR A 107 -3.72 3.52 14.50
C THR A 107 -2.69 2.39 14.53
N ASN A 108 -2.94 1.34 15.32
CA ASN A 108 -2.04 0.19 15.41
C ASN A 108 -1.95 -0.56 14.07
N TRP A 109 -3.08 -0.74 13.38
CA TRP A 109 -3.10 -1.40 12.08
C TRP A 109 -2.37 -0.58 11.01
N LEU A 110 -2.55 0.74 11.01
CA LEU A 110 -1.78 1.61 10.12
C LEU A 110 -0.27 1.47 10.35
N SER A 111 0.17 1.45 11.61
CA SER A 111 1.58 1.25 11.95
C SER A 111 2.12 -0.09 11.45
N ILE A 112 1.30 -1.14 11.43
CA ILE A 112 1.67 -2.43 10.84
C ILE A 112 1.86 -2.29 9.32
N LEU A 113 0.92 -1.64 8.63
CA LEU A 113 1.00 -1.41 7.18
C LEU A 113 2.25 -0.60 6.79
N GLU A 114 2.59 0.42 7.58
CA GLU A 114 3.82 1.22 7.38
C GLU A 114 5.09 0.39 7.63
N ALA A 115 5.12 -0.38 8.74
CA ALA A 115 6.26 -1.21 9.09
C ALA A 115 6.51 -2.35 8.09
N SER A 116 5.46 -2.81 7.40
CA SER A 116 5.51 -3.85 6.36
C SER A 116 5.71 -3.30 4.95
N TYR A 117 5.93 -2.00 4.80
CA TYR A 117 6.08 -1.33 3.50
C TYR A 117 4.89 -1.55 2.55
N ILE A 118 3.69 -1.66 3.07
CA ILE A 118 2.45 -1.67 2.29
C ILE A 118 2.07 -0.25 1.92
N CYS A 119 2.09 0.66 2.91
CA CYS A 119 1.79 2.07 2.71
C CYS A 119 2.81 2.97 3.42
N TYR A 120 2.75 4.25 3.10
CA TYR A 120 3.50 5.29 3.79
C TYR A 120 2.67 6.56 3.93
N LEU A 121 3.06 7.39 4.89
CA LEU A 121 2.43 8.66 5.16
C LEU A 121 3.30 9.80 4.63
N LEU A 122 2.82 10.48 3.59
CA LEU A 122 3.48 11.66 3.06
C LEU A 122 3.10 12.87 3.91
N LYS A 123 4.05 13.35 4.69
CA LYS A 123 3.89 14.56 5.50
C LYS A 123 3.92 15.80 4.60
N PRO A 124 3.14 16.84 4.94
CA PRO A 124 3.16 18.08 4.18
C PRO A 124 4.52 18.78 4.29
N ASP A 125 4.96 19.39 3.20
CA ASP A 125 6.18 20.18 3.19
C ASP A 125 5.86 21.64 3.59
N TYR A 126 6.36 22.05 4.75
CA TYR A 126 6.29 23.42 5.26
C TYR A 126 7.67 23.91 5.65
N ASN A 127 7.95 25.19 5.44
CA ASN A 127 9.18 25.80 5.91
C ASN A 127 9.32 25.77 7.44
N ASN A 128 8.21 25.75 8.17
CA ASN A 128 8.19 25.63 9.63
C ASN A 128 8.12 24.15 10.04
N TYR A 129 9.18 23.64 10.68
CA TYR A 129 9.30 22.26 11.12
C TYR A 129 8.17 21.80 12.07
N ALA A 130 7.76 22.67 13.00
CA ALA A 130 6.67 22.36 13.94
C ALA A 130 5.35 22.13 13.19
N LYS A 131 5.07 22.89 12.10
CA LYS A 131 3.88 22.68 11.26
C LYS A 131 3.91 21.35 10.50
N ARG A 132 5.10 20.87 10.09
CA ARG A 132 5.25 19.54 9.46
C ARG A 132 4.84 18.40 10.39
N LEU A 133 5.07 18.55 11.69
CA LEU A 133 4.77 17.52 12.69
C LEU A 133 3.29 17.45 13.10
N VAL A 134 2.57 18.56 12.99
CA VAL A 134 1.19 18.70 13.49
C VAL A 134 0.14 18.49 12.41
N LYS A 135 0.48 18.69 11.13
CA LYS A 135 -0.48 18.59 10.02
C LYS A 135 -0.71 17.16 9.58
N THR A 136 -1.96 16.88 9.23
CA THR A 136 -2.42 15.56 8.78
C THR A 136 -1.69 15.15 7.49
N PRO A 137 -1.04 13.99 7.46
CA PRO A 137 -0.38 13.49 6.26
C PRO A 137 -1.37 12.95 5.23
N LYS A 138 -0.91 12.74 4.01
CA LYS A 138 -1.61 11.96 2.99
C LYS A 138 -1.15 10.50 3.01
N LEU A 139 -2.08 9.58 2.74
CA LEU A 139 -1.80 8.15 2.65
C LEU A 139 -1.43 7.76 1.21
N TYR A 140 -0.37 6.97 1.06
CA TYR A 140 0.04 6.36 -0.21
C TYR A 140 0.44 4.90 -0.02
N PHE A 141 0.34 4.11 -1.09
CA PHE A 141 0.85 2.75 -1.16
C PHE A 141 2.21 2.72 -1.85
N TYR A 142 3.07 1.79 -1.45
CA TYR A 142 4.35 1.57 -2.13
C TYR A 142 4.19 0.91 -3.49
N ASP A 143 3.09 0.17 -3.69
CA ASP A 143 2.80 -0.55 -4.93
C ASP A 143 1.38 -0.24 -5.43
N THR A 144 1.29 0.20 -6.67
CA THR A 144 0.02 0.59 -7.29
C THR A 144 -0.82 -0.61 -7.70
N GLY A 145 -0.21 -1.71 -8.12
CA GLY A 145 -0.91 -2.93 -8.48
C GLY A 145 -1.59 -3.59 -7.29
N LEU A 146 -0.93 -3.56 -6.11
CA LEU A 146 -1.55 -3.97 -4.85
C LEU A 146 -2.79 -3.13 -4.54
N ALA A 147 -2.70 -1.82 -4.71
CA ALA A 147 -3.83 -0.92 -4.52
C ALA A 147 -4.97 -1.21 -5.51
N CYS A 148 -4.65 -1.43 -6.79
CA CYS A 148 -5.63 -1.84 -7.81
C CYS A 148 -6.36 -3.12 -7.42
N SER A 149 -5.64 -4.14 -6.98
CA SER A 149 -6.22 -5.41 -6.54
C SER A 149 -7.16 -5.23 -5.33
N LEU A 150 -6.78 -4.41 -4.35
CA LEU A 150 -7.61 -4.09 -3.19
C LEU A 150 -8.89 -3.33 -3.54
N LEU A 151 -8.86 -2.57 -4.64
CA LEU A 151 -9.99 -1.81 -5.18
C LEU A 151 -10.80 -2.61 -6.22
N ASP A 152 -10.49 -3.90 -6.39
CA ASP A 152 -11.15 -4.81 -7.34
C ASP A 152 -11.03 -4.33 -8.80
N ILE A 153 -9.96 -3.59 -9.16
CA ILE A 153 -9.60 -3.19 -10.53
C ILE A 153 -8.96 -4.39 -11.22
N GLN A 154 -9.57 -4.85 -12.32
CA GLN A 154 -9.20 -6.09 -13.00
C GLN A 154 -8.36 -5.90 -14.27
N ASN A 155 -8.29 -4.68 -14.79
CA ASN A 155 -7.51 -4.34 -15.98
C ASN A 155 -7.11 -2.86 -16.00
N ALA A 156 -6.15 -2.52 -16.86
CA ALA A 156 -5.62 -1.17 -16.99
C ALA A 156 -6.66 -0.14 -17.49
N GLU A 157 -7.67 -0.57 -18.25
CA GLU A 157 -8.69 0.31 -18.80
C GLU A 157 -9.62 0.87 -17.71
N GLN A 158 -9.89 0.07 -16.68
CA GLN A 158 -10.71 0.48 -15.53
C GLN A 158 -10.09 1.63 -14.74
N ILE A 159 -8.77 1.83 -14.78
CA ILE A 159 -8.10 2.93 -14.07
C ILE A 159 -8.62 4.28 -14.55
N THR A 160 -8.92 4.42 -15.84
CA THR A 160 -9.43 5.69 -16.40
C THR A 160 -10.89 5.96 -16.04
N THR A 161 -11.66 4.93 -15.74
CA THR A 161 -13.10 5.00 -15.46
C THR A 161 -13.44 4.81 -14.00
N HIS A 162 -12.46 4.43 -13.18
CA HIS A 162 -12.67 4.16 -11.75
C HIS A 162 -13.07 5.44 -11.00
N PHE A 163 -14.09 5.34 -10.15
CA PHE A 163 -14.64 6.49 -9.40
C PHE A 163 -13.67 7.14 -8.40
N LEU A 164 -12.58 6.46 -8.03
CA LEU A 164 -11.51 6.98 -7.15
C LEU A 164 -10.39 7.69 -7.92
N ARG A 165 -10.56 7.92 -9.22
CA ARG A 165 -9.63 8.71 -10.00
C ARG A 165 -9.61 10.15 -9.49
N GLY A 166 -8.54 10.51 -8.77
CA GLY A 166 -8.27 11.86 -8.27
C GLY A 166 -7.04 12.47 -8.91
#